data_872c922750e539b9a5c6f48bb1b00982
#
_entry.id   872c922750e539b9a5c6f48bb1b00982
#
_cell.length_a   1.000
_cell.length_b   1.000
_cell.length_c   1.000
_cell.angle_alpha   90.00
_cell.angle_beta   90.00
_cell.angle_gamma   90.00
#
_symmetry.space_group_name_H-M   'P 1'
#
loop_
_entity.id
_entity.type
_entity.pdbx_description
1 polymer ?
#
loop_
_entity_poly.entity_id
_entity_poly.type
_entity_poly.pdbx_seq_one_letter_code
_entity_poly.pdbx_strand_id
1 'polypeptide(L)'
;MNFQLSRGLLLAVVFAFAAVMARAENAGASVPGNLSADQIVQQMQQHNQAQADELKQYTALRHYQVEYHGFSAKVAAQMDVEITYDAAQGKSFRIVSQSGSGMLCDKVLKRAVESEKEAFKDKRSTAMTEANYRFHLAGSENVAGRPAYILDVIPLTENKFLSRGKIWVDAADFAVVKMETEPAKSPSFWIARTLIHYTSSKTGGFWLPEQVRSETKVRVGGTAVLTINYGSYDVVPAPVLQAASN
;
A
#
# COMPACT_ATOMS: atom_id res chain seq x y z
N MET A 1 18.71 42.55 54.10
CA MET A 1 17.75 43.56 54.58
C MET A 1 16.38 43.00 54.33
N ASN A 2 15.71 42.74 55.46
CA ASN A 2 14.41 42.09 55.60
C ASN A 2 13.27 42.75 54.77
N PHE A 3 12.25 41.95 54.41
CA PHE A 3 10.84 42.15 54.72
C PHE A 3 10.04 41.06 54.01
N GLN A 4 9.56 40.04 54.73
CA GLN A 4 8.26 39.88 55.41
C GLN A 4 7.05 39.71 54.48
N LEU A 5 6.61 38.51 54.47
CA LEU A 5 5.26 37.90 54.53
C LEU A 5 4.03 38.83 54.40
N SER A 6 3.14 38.42 53.52
CA SER A 6 1.71 38.55 53.75
C SER A 6 0.94 37.33 53.23
N ARG A 7 0.24 36.68 54.16
CA ARG A 7 -0.70 35.57 54.01
C ARG A 7 -1.99 36.07 53.37
N GLY A 8 -2.56 35.31 52.46
CA GLY A 8 -3.89 35.56 51.88
C GLY A 8 -4.45 34.31 51.24
N LEU A 9 -5.09 33.55 52.04
CA LEU A 9 -6.30 32.75 51.90
C LEU A 9 -6.52 31.88 50.65
N LEU A 10 -6.49 30.58 50.95
CA LEU A 10 -7.02 29.47 50.12
C LEU A 10 -8.48 29.73 49.71
N LEU A 11 -8.76 29.48 48.41
CA LEU A 11 -10.06 28.95 48.00
C LEU A 11 -9.77 27.79 47.04
N ALA A 12 -9.86 26.58 47.58
CA ALA A 12 -9.80 25.34 46.80
C ALA A 12 -11.13 25.18 46.07
N VAL A 13 -11.12 25.41 44.76
CA VAL A 13 -12.20 24.95 43.85
C VAL A 13 -11.77 23.60 43.31
N VAL A 14 -12.29 22.55 43.91
CA VAL A 14 -12.19 21.18 43.41
C VAL A 14 -13.09 21.09 42.16
N PHE A 15 -12.54 21.26 41.00
CA PHE A 15 -13.17 20.80 39.75
C PHE A 15 -12.89 19.31 39.64
N ALA A 16 -13.88 18.51 39.99
CA ALA A 16 -13.94 17.10 39.61
C ALA A 16 -14.10 17.03 38.10
N PHE A 17 -12.99 16.94 37.37
CA PHE A 17 -13.00 16.49 35.98
C PHE A 17 -13.30 15.00 36.00
N ALA A 18 -14.59 14.67 35.84
CA ALA A 18 -14.96 13.34 35.38
C ALA A 18 -14.39 13.19 33.95
N ALA A 19 -13.23 12.56 33.84
CA ALA A 19 -12.71 12.07 32.59
C ALA A 19 -13.67 10.98 32.14
N VAL A 20 -14.66 11.37 31.32
CA VAL A 20 -15.37 10.43 30.45
C VAL A 20 -14.33 9.96 29.45
N MET A 21 -13.71 8.82 29.76
CA MET A 21 -13.02 8.01 28.78
C MET A 21 -14.09 7.58 27.79
N ALA A 22 -14.31 8.40 26.76
CA ALA A 22 -14.93 7.93 25.54
C ALA A 22 -14.00 6.84 24.99
N ARG A 23 -14.29 5.60 25.38
CA ARG A 23 -13.90 4.45 24.56
C ARG A 23 -14.53 4.74 23.22
N ALA A 24 -13.71 5.14 22.24
CA ALA A 24 -14.05 4.94 20.86
C ALA A 24 -14.18 3.41 20.69
N GLU A 25 -15.38 2.88 20.91
CA GLU A 25 -15.77 1.63 20.30
C GLU A 25 -15.54 1.88 18.82
N ASN A 26 -14.50 1.25 18.27
CA ASN A 26 -14.44 0.98 16.85
C ASN A 26 -15.72 0.21 16.56
N ALA A 27 -16.75 0.91 16.14
CA ALA A 27 -17.93 0.33 15.55
C ALA A 27 -17.39 -0.43 14.34
N GLY A 28 -17.20 -1.74 14.52
CA GLY A 28 -16.69 -2.61 13.48
C GLY A 28 -17.54 -2.35 12.25
N ALA A 29 -16.92 -1.97 11.16
CA ALA A 29 -17.62 -1.77 9.92
C ALA A 29 -18.43 -3.04 9.66
N SER A 30 -19.76 -2.94 9.55
CA SER A 30 -20.58 -4.10 9.26
C SER A 30 -20.34 -4.50 7.82
N VAL A 31 -19.45 -5.49 7.63
CA VAL A 31 -19.25 -6.12 6.33
C VAL A 31 -20.44 -7.00 6.01
N PRO A 32 -20.93 -7.04 4.76
CA PRO A 32 -22.02 -7.91 4.36
C PRO A 32 -21.61 -9.38 4.47
N GLY A 33 -22.37 -10.15 5.26
CA GLY A 33 -22.23 -11.61 5.35
C GLY A 33 -21.06 -12.12 6.21
N ASN A 34 -21.21 -13.38 6.65
CA ASN A 34 -20.22 -14.11 7.44
C ASN A 34 -19.33 -14.94 6.49
N LEU A 35 -18.54 -14.25 5.61
CA LEU A 35 -17.66 -14.95 4.68
C LEU A 35 -16.44 -15.51 5.39
N SER A 36 -16.02 -16.71 5.00
CA SER A 36 -14.73 -17.27 5.41
C SER A 36 -13.56 -16.59 4.66
N ALA A 37 -12.33 -16.74 5.16
CA ALA A 37 -11.14 -16.25 4.46
C ALA A 37 -11.07 -16.80 3.02
N ASP A 38 -11.34 -18.10 2.83
CA ASP A 38 -11.28 -18.75 1.52
C ASP A 38 -12.33 -18.18 0.55
N GLN A 39 -13.55 -17.91 1.03
CA GLN A 39 -14.58 -17.27 0.22
C GLN A 39 -14.18 -15.85 -0.20
N ILE A 40 -13.61 -15.06 0.72
CA ILE A 40 -13.12 -13.71 0.39
C ILE A 40 -12.01 -13.78 -0.65
N VAL A 41 -11.05 -14.69 -0.49
CA VAL A 41 -9.95 -14.88 -1.43
C VAL A 41 -10.45 -15.34 -2.80
N GLN A 42 -11.43 -16.24 -2.84
CA GLN A 42 -12.06 -16.66 -4.10
C GLN A 42 -12.71 -15.48 -4.83
N GLN A 43 -13.49 -14.65 -4.12
CA GLN A 43 -14.11 -13.44 -4.71
C GLN A 43 -13.03 -12.43 -5.16
N MET A 44 -11.97 -12.24 -4.38
CA MET A 44 -10.84 -11.39 -4.76
C MET A 44 -10.14 -11.88 -6.04
N GLN A 45 -9.97 -13.19 -6.21
CA GLN A 45 -9.39 -13.75 -7.44
C GLN A 45 -10.34 -13.56 -8.64
N GLN A 46 -11.64 -13.76 -8.47
CA GLN A 46 -12.65 -13.51 -9.50
C GLN A 46 -12.68 -12.04 -9.91
N HIS A 47 -12.65 -11.12 -8.95
CA HIS A 47 -12.54 -9.68 -9.22
C HIS A 47 -11.28 -9.35 -10.02
N ASN A 48 -10.12 -9.86 -9.60
CA ASN A 48 -8.85 -9.60 -10.28
C ASN A 48 -8.85 -10.13 -11.73
N GLN A 49 -9.47 -11.29 -11.95
CA GLN A 49 -9.62 -11.84 -13.30
C GLN A 49 -10.55 -10.98 -14.15
N ALA A 50 -11.73 -10.62 -13.65
CA ALA A 50 -12.68 -9.76 -14.35
C ALA A 50 -12.04 -8.41 -14.71
N GLN A 51 -11.35 -7.78 -13.75
CA GLN A 51 -10.62 -6.53 -14.00
C GLN A 51 -9.54 -6.70 -15.09
N ALA A 52 -8.79 -7.80 -15.10
CA ALA A 52 -7.78 -8.07 -16.11
C ALA A 52 -8.39 -8.28 -17.50
N ASP A 53 -9.58 -8.86 -17.57
CA ASP A 53 -10.30 -9.12 -18.85
C ASP A 53 -10.90 -7.82 -19.43
N GLU A 54 -11.34 -6.90 -18.56
CA GLU A 54 -11.96 -5.63 -18.97
C GLU A 54 -10.94 -4.52 -19.22
N LEU A 55 -9.84 -4.45 -18.47
CA LEU A 55 -8.82 -3.41 -18.60
C LEU A 55 -7.92 -3.68 -19.79
N LYS A 56 -8.09 -2.94 -20.88
CA LYS A 56 -7.31 -3.13 -22.12
C LYS A 56 -6.04 -2.31 -22.13
N GLN A 57 -6.13 -1.04 -21.79
CA GLN A 57 -4.97 -0.14 -21.80
C GLN A 57 -5.11 0.91 -20.70
N TYR A 58 -4.00 1.37 -20.20
CA TYR A 58 -3.90 2.63 -19.47
C TYR A 58 -2.54 3.28 -19.66
N THR A 59 -2.49 4.61 -19.51
CA THR A 59 -1.28 5.36 -19.27
C THR A 59 -1.34 6.03 -17.92
N ALA A 60 -0.19 6.19 -17.28
CA ALA A 60 -0.07 6.91 -16.01
C ALA A 60 1.32 7.50 -15.85
N LEU A 61 1.41 8.68 -15.24
CA LEU A 61 2.68 9.24 -14.78
C LEU A 61 2.85 8.87 -13.30
N ARG A 62 3.98 8.27 -12.95
CA ARG A 62 4.33 7.93 -11.57
C ARG A 62 5.46 8.80 -11.09
N HIS A 63 5.28 9.36 -9.91
CA HIS A 63 6.31 10.10 -9.22
C HIS A 63 6.97 9.25 -8.14
N TYR A 64 8.26 8.96 -8.33
CA TYR A 64 9.10 8.23 -7.37
C TYR A 64 9.93 9.22 -6.58
N GLN A 65 9.89 9.12 -5.27
CA GLN A 65 10.71 9.91 -4.35
C GLN A 65 11.39 8.99 -3.35
N VAL A 66 12.68 9.18 -3.14
CA VAL A 66 13.43 8.50 -2.09
C VAL A 66 14.12 9.51 -1.20
N GLU A 67 13.98 9.34 0.11
CA GLU A 67 14.71 10.07 1.14
C GLU A 67 15.53 9.09 1.97
N TYR A 68 16.80 9.36 2.14
CA TYR A 68 17.67 8.61 3.03
C TYR A 68 18.14 9.50 4.18
N HIS A 69 17.90 9.03 5.41
CA HIS A 69 18.29 9.67 6.65
C HIS A 69 19.39 8.83 7.29
N GLY A 70 20.64 9.18 7.01
CA GLY A 70 21.84 8.56 7.61
C GLY A 70 22.29 9.29 8.87
N PHE A 71 23.41 8.84 9.45
CA PHE A 71 23.95 9.43 10.70
C PHE A 71 24.38 10.89 10.56
N SER A 72 24.84 11.31 9.39
CA SER A 72 25.41 12.66 9.18
C SER A 72 24.82 13.41 7.98
N ALA A 73 23.96 12.78 7.19
CA ALA A 73 23.41 13.40 5.97
C ALA A 73 21.99 12.97 5.70
N LYS A 74 21.17 13.92 5.27
CA LYS A 74 19.89 13.67 4.59
C LYS A 74 20.13 13.80 3.10
N VAL A 75 19.85 12.76 2.34
CA VAL A 75 20.01 12.73 0.89
C VAL A 75 18.69 12.31 0.25
N ALA A 76 18.31 12.95 -0.85
CA ALA A 76 17.06 12.66 -1.55
C ALA A 76 17.30 12.55 -3.06
N ALA A 77 16.39 11.84 -3.71
CA ALA A 77 16.27 11.81 -5.17
C ALA A 77 14.81 11.61 -5.57
N GLN A 78 14.48 12.02 -6.78
CA GLN A 78 13.16 11.84 -7.38
C GLN A 78 13.28 11.47 -8.86
N MET A 79 12.25 10.81 -9.37
CA MET A 79 12.18 10.35 -10.76
C MET A 79 10.73 10.25 -11.21
N ASP A 80 10.43 10.77 -12.38
CA ASP A 80 9.15 10.60 -13.02
C ASP A 80 9.24 9.50 -14.07
N VAL A 81 8.27 8.59 -14.06
CA VAL A 81 8.20 7.45 -14.96
C VAL A 81 6.82 7.38 -15.59
N GLU A 82 6.76 7.47 -16.90
CA GLU A 82 5.56 7.17 -17.65
C GLU A 82 5.39 5.67 -17.79
N ILE A 83 4.21 5.19 -17.47
CA ILE A 83 3.82 3.78 -17.60
C ILE A 83 2.76 3.68 -18.68
N THR A 84 2.95 2.75 -19.60
CA THR A 84 1.91 2.32 -20.51
C THR A 84 1.64 0.83 -20.28
N TYR A 85 0.40 0.50 -20.05
CA TYR A 85 -0.07 -0.89 -19.98
C TYR A 85 -0.94 -1.19 -21.20
N ASP A 86 -0.69 -2.34 -21.80
CA ASP A 86 -1.49 -2.93 -22.85
C ASP A 86 -1.71 -4.40 -22.53
N ALA A 87 -2.96 -4.88 -22.60
CA ALA A 87 -3.29 -6.26 -22.23
C ALA A 87 -2.57 -7.32 -23.09
N ALA A 88 -2.25 -7.00 -24.35
CA ALA A 88 -1.55 -7.90 -25.26
C ALA A 88 -0.02 -7.78 -25.16
N GLN A 89 0.52 -6.56 -24.90
CA GLN A 89 1.96 -6.28 -24.93
C GLN A 89 2.58 -6.20 -23.53
N GLY A 90 1.76 -6.03 -22.48
CA GLY A 90 2.20 -5.88 -21.10
C GLY A 90 2.49 -4.45 -20.70
N LYS A 91 3.40 -4.26 -19.73
CA LYS A 91 3.79 -2.94 -19.22
C LYS A 91 5.09 -2.45 -19.82
N SER A 92 5.11 -1.19 -20.28
CA SER A 92 6.32 -0.46 -20.61
C SER A 92 6.57 0.69 -19.63
N PHE A 93 7.84 1.08 -19.48
CA PHE A 93 8.28 2.07 -18.51
C PHE A 93 9.27 3.02 -19.19
N ARG A 94 8.97 4.31 -19.19
CA ARG A 94 9.82 5.35 -19.75
C ARG A 94 10.16 6.38 -18.68
N ILE A 95 11.44 6.50 -18.32
CA ILE A 95 11.90 7.54 -17.38
C ILE A 95 11.79 8.87 -18.12
N VAL A 96 11.01 9.79 -17.56
CA VAL A 96 10.76 11.14 -18.11
C VAL A 96 11.74 12.16 -17.52
N SER A 97 11.93 12.08 -16.21
CA SER A 97 12.84 12.97 -15.49
C SER A 97 13.50 12.27 -14.31
N GLN A 98 14.64 12.79 -13.88
CA GLN A 98 15.28 12.40 -12.61
C GLN A 98 16.09 13.56 -12.06
N SER A 99 16.15 13.67 -10.74
CA SER A 99 16.93 14.71 -10.05
C SER A 99 17.36 14.27 -8.65
N GLY A 100 18.26 15.03 -8.02
CA GLY A 100 18.82 14.73 -6.70
C GLY A 100 20.04 13.81 -6.75
N SER A 101 20.19 12.94 -5.76
CA SER A 101 21.33 12.05 -5.63
C SER A 101 21.39 11.00 -6.74
N GLY A 102 22.43 11.04 -7.58
CA GLY A 102 22.65 10.05 -8.64
C GLY A 102 22.74 8.62 -8.09
N MET A 103 23.38 8.43 -6.93
CA MET A 103 23.45 7.13 -6.28
C MET A 103 22.06 6.59 -5.89
N LEU A 104 21.18 7.43 -5.35
CA LEU A 104 19.81 7.02 -5.01
C LEU A 104 18.97 6.78 -6.27
N CYS A 105 19.14 7.58 -7.33
CA CYS A 105 18.51 7.33 -8.62
C CYS A 105 18.86 5.92 -9.14
N ASP A 106 20.16 5.57 -9.16
CA ASP A 106 20.63 4.31 -9.75
C ASP A 106 20.39 3.09 -8.84
N LYS A 107 20.61 3.22 -7.53
CA LYS A 107 20.58 2.09 -6.59
C LYS A 107 19.19 1.83 -5.99
N VAL A 108 18.30 2.83 -6.00
CA VAL A 108 16.96 2.72 -5.40
C VAL A 108 15.88 2.90 -6.47
N LEU A 109 15.78 4.07 -7.10
CA LEU A 109 14.64 4.39 -7.98
C LEU A 109 14.59 3.50 -9.22
N LYS A 110 15.69 3.38 -9.97
CA LYS A 110 15.76 2.50 -11.15
C LYS A 110 15.59 1.03 -10.76
N ARG A 111 16.11 0.62 -9.59
CA ARG A 111 15.91 -0.76 -9.10
C ARG A 111 14.46 -1.06 -8.74
N ALA A 112 13.71 -0.09 -8.23
CA ALA A 112 12.28 -0.27 -7.98
C ALA A 112 11.52 -0.54 -9.30
N VAL A 113 11.82 0.21 -10.37
CA VAL A 113 11.24 -0.02 -11.70
C VAL A 113 11.61 -1.40 -12.24
N GLU A 114 12.90 -1.79 -12.17
CA GLU A 114 13.35 -3.10 -12.65
C GLU A 114 12.70 -4.25 -11.85
N SER A 115 12.55 -4.10 -10.53
CA SER A 115 11.89 -5.10 -9.69
C SER A 115 10.41 -5.29 -10.09
N GLU A 116 9.70 -4.21 -10.45
CA GLU A 116 8.34 -4.33 -10.96
C GLU A 116 8.28 -5.04 -12.31
N LYS A 117 9.23 -4.74 -13.22
CA LYS A 117 9.33 -5.46 -14.51
C LYS A 117 9.57 -6.95 -14.30
N GLU A 118 10.46 -7.32 -13.36
CA GLU A 118 10.72 -8.73 -13.04
C GLU A 118 9.47 -9.41 -12.47
N ALA A 119 8.80 -8.78 -11.49
CA ALA A 119 7.57 -9.32 -10.90
C ALA A 119 6.44 -9.48 -11.92
N PHE A 120 6.33 -8.55 -12.88
CA PHE A 120 5.32 -8.61 -13.94
C PHE A 120 5.55 -9.77 -14.91
N LYS A 121 6.80 -10.19 -15.14
CA LYS A 121 7.13 -11.35 -16.00
C LYS A 121 6.74 -12.68 -15.37
N ASP A 122 6.76 -12.77 -14.05
CA ASP A 122 6.41 -13.99 -13.29
C ASP A 122 5.16 -13.79 -12.42
N LYS A 123 4.04 -13.45 -13.08
CA LYS A 123 2.76 -13.21 -12.43
C LYS A 123 2.29 -14.40 -11.57
N ARG A 124 2.62 -15.64 -11.96
CA ARG A 124 2.16 -16.84 -11.26
C ARG A 124 2.81 -16.97 -9.88
N SER A 125 4.13 -16.75 -9.78
CA SER A 125 4.85 -16.85 -8.50
C SER A 125 4.69 -15.63 -7.62
N THR A 126 4.12 -14.53 -8.14
CA THR A 126 3.88 -13.28 -7.39
C THR A 126 2.42 -13.04 -7.04
N ALA A 127 1.50 -13.82 -7.63
CA ALA A 127 0.05 -13.64 -7.44
C ALA A 127 -0.36 -13.88 -5.98
N MET A 128 -1.31 -13.05 -5.50
CA MET A 128 -1.89 -13.17 -4.18
C MET A 128 -3.03 -14.20 -4.19
N THR A 129 -2.64 -15.47 -4.24
CA THR A 129 -3.51 -16.64 -4.33
C THR A 129 -3.11 -17.70 -3.32
N GLU A 130 -3.97 -18.67 -3.08
CA GLU A 130 -3.72 -19.82 -2.19
C GLU A 130 -2.51 -20.68 -2.64
N ALA A 131 -2.10 -20.59 -3.91
CA ALA A 131 -0.89 -21.24 -4.40
C ALA A 131 0.39 -20.64 -3.79
N ASN A 132 0.36 -19.38 -3.38
CA ASN A 132 1.52 -18.65 -2.84
C ASN A 132 1.35 -18.27 -1.36
N TYR A 133 0.11 -18.24 -0.86
CA TYR A 133 -0.19 -17.74 0.49
C TYR A 133 -1.20 -18.59 1.24
N ARG A 134 -1.09 -18.53 2.57
CA ARG A 134 -2.17 -18.88 3.49
C ARG A 134 -2.82 -17.61 4.00
N PHE A 135 -4.16 -17.61 4.07
CA PHE A 135 -4.95 -16.45 4.48
C PHE A 135 -5.72 -16.76 5.76
N HIS A 136 -5.81 -15.76 6.65
CA HIS A 136 -6.66 -15.82 7.84
C HIS A 136 -7.48 -14.55 7.96
N LEU A 137 -8.77 -14.68 8.20
CA LEU A 137 -9.65 -13.52 8.46
C LEU A 137 -9.34 -12.97 9.86
N ALA A 138 -8.82 -11.73 9.91
CA ALA A 138 -8.46 -11.04 11.15
C ALA A 138 -9.54 -10.07 11.65
N GLY A 139 -10.54 -9.76 10.82
CA GLY A 139 -11.61 -8.84 11.17
C GLY A 139 -12.07 -7.97 10.01
N SER A 140 -12.60 -6.79 10.33
CA SER A 140 -13.02 -5.79 9.36
C SER A 140 -12.82 -4.38 9.88
N GLU A 141 -12.63 -3.41 8.99
CA GLU A 141 -12.61 -1.98 9.31
C GLU A 141 -13.10 -1.13 8.13
N ASN A 142 -13.35 0.16 8.38
CA ASN A 142 -13.62 1.12 7.31
C ASN A 142 -12.31 1.66 6.74
N VAL A 143 -12.14 1.54 5.42
CA VAL A 143 -11.05 2.14 4.66
C VAL A 143 -11.62 3.19 3.71
N ALA A 144 -11.27 4.45 3.91
CA ALA A 144 -11.77 5.57 3.11
C ALA A 144 -13.32 5.59 2.97
N GLY A 145 -14.03 5.27 4.05
CA GLY A 145 -15.51 5.26 4.10
C GLY A 145 -16.17 3.99 3.55
N ARG A 146 -15.41 2.99 3.13
CA ARG A 146 -15.90 1.71 2.61
C ARG A 146 -15.58 0.57 3.58
N PRO A 147 -16.52 -0.33 3.88
CA PRO A 147 -16.24 -1.53 4.68
C PRO A 147 -15.23 -2.43 3.96
N ALA A 148 -14.27 -2.97 4.70
CA ALA A 148 -13.26 -3.88 4.17
C ALA A 148 -13.00 -5.04 5.13
N TYR A 149 -12.78 -6.24 4.60
CA TYR A 149 -12.27 -7.39 5.34
C TYR A 149 -10.77 -7.23 5.56
N ILE A 150 -10.27 -7.63 6.72
CA ILE A 150 -8.84 -7.68 7.02
C ILE A 150 -8.38 -9.11 6.94
N LEU A 151 -7.44 -9.43 6.05
CA LEU A 151 -6.81 -10.73 5.96
C LEU A 151 -5.35 -10.65 6.38
N ASP A 152 -4.93 -11.54 7.28
CA ASP A 152 -3.52 -11.84 7.47
C ASP A 152 -3.04 -12.68 6.30
N VAL A 153 -1.91 -12.30 5.69
CA VAL A 153 -1.30 -13.00 4.56
C VAL A 153 0.05 -13.58 4.97
N ILE A 154 0.20 -14.89 4.80
CA ILE A 154 1.39 -15.65 5.19
C ILE A 154 1.91 -16.36 3.93
N PRO A 155 3.09 -15.94 3.38
CA PRO A 155 3.65 -16.58 2.20
C PRO A 155 4.06 -18.03 2.49
N LEU A 156 3.82 -18.92 1.54
CA LEU A 156 4.19 -20.34 1.62
C LEU A 156 5.68 -20.57 1.37
N THR A 157 6.37 -19.61 0.74
CA THR A 157 7.79 -19.68 0.41
C THR A 157 8.50 -18.34 0.70
N GLU A 158 9.81 -18.41 0.94
CA GLU A 158 10.66 -17.22 1.06
C GLU A 158 11.06 -16.68 -0.32
N ASN A 159 10.13 -16.03 -1.00
CA ASN A 159 10.37 -15.35 -2.27
C ASN A 159 10.49 -13.83 -2.05
N LYS A 160 11.42 -13.18 -2.75
CA LYS A 160 11.64 -11.70 -2.65
C LYS A 160 10.45 -10.87 -3.10
N PHE A 161 9.53 -11.44 -3.88
CA PHE A 161 8.34 -10.78 -4.40
C PHE A 161 7.07 -11.07 -3.57
N LEU A 162 7.14 -12.02 -2.64
CA LEU A 162 6.04 -12.27 -1.72
C LEU A 162 6.19 -11.40 -0.46
N SER A 163 5.07 -11.11 0.18
CA SER A 163 5.00 -10.27 1.38
C SER A 163 4.20 -10.96 2.48
N ARG A 164 4.52 -10.68 3.73
CA ARG A 164 3.74 -11.10 4.91
C ARG A 164 3.15 -9.89 5.60
N GLY A 165 1.97 -10.01 6.18
CA GLY A 165 1.33 -8.92 6.93
C GLY A 165 -0.17 -8.91 6.74
N LYS A 166 -0.77 -7.74 6.53
CA LYS A 166 -2.21 -7.56 6.41
C LYS A 166 -2.59 -6.93 5.08
N ILE A 167 -3.72 -7.38 4.55
CA ILE A 167 -4.38 -6.74 3.41
C ILE A 167 -5.82 -6.42 3.78
N TRP A 168 -6.35 -5.36 3.20
CA TRP A 168 -7.74 -4.95 3.32
C TRP A 168 -8.42 -5.14 1.98
N VAL A 169 -9.48 -5.92 2.00
CA VAL A 169 -10.25 -6.29 0.82
C VAL A 169 -11.62 -5.60 0.91
N ASP A 170 -11.94 -4.74 -0.03
CA ASP A 170 -13.24 -4.05 -0.10
C ASP A 170 -14.39 -5.06 -0.05
N ALA A 171 -15.37 -4.82 0.80
CA ALA A 171 -16.44 -5.79 1.03
C ALA A 171 -17.49 -5.87 -0.09
N ALA A 172 -17.55 -4.88 -0.98
CA ALA A 172 -18.46 -4.86 -2.11
C ALA A 172 -17.79 -5.32 -3.41
N ASP A 173 -16.57 -4.82 -3.66
CA ASP A 173 -15.88 -5.07 -4.93
C ASP A 173 -14.85 -6.20 -4.84
N PHE A 174 -14.49 -6.66 -3.62
CA PHE A 174 -13.42 -7.64 -3.36
C PHE A 174 -12.04 -7.26 -3.93
N ALA A 175 -11.80 -5.96 -4.11
CA ALA A 175 -10.50 -5.42 -4.49
C ALA A 175 -9.61 -5.24 -3.26
N VAL A 176 -8.30 -5.42 -3.41
CA VAL A 176 -7.34 -5.06 -2.36
C VAL A 176 -7.18 -3.54 -2.36
N VAL A 177 -7.65 -2.89 -1.29
CA VAL A 177 -7.68 -1.42 -1.17
C VAL A 177 -6.53 -0.85 -0.35
N LYS A 178 -5.97 -1.65 0.56
CA LYS A 178 -4.85 -1.27 1.42
C LYS A 178 -4.00 -2.50 1.73
N MET A 179 -2.69 -2.31 1.90
CA MET A 179 -1.79 -3.35 2.42
C MET A 179 -0.79 -2.74 3.41
N GLU A 180 -0.48 -3.51 4.45
CA GLU A 180 0.62 -3.23 5.39
C GLU A 180 1.43 -4.51 5.53
N THR A 181 2.57 -4.57 4.86
CA THR A 181 3.32 -5.81 4.68
C THR A 181 4.82 -5.61 4.81
N GLU A 182 5.52 -6.72 4.99
CA GLU A 182 6.98 -6.82 4.92
C GLU A 182 7.34 -7.87 3.86
N PRO A 183 8.48 -7.74 3.14
CA PRO A 183 8.92 -8.78 2.22
C PRO A 183 9.07 -10.13 2.92
N ALA A 184 8.64 -11.21 2.29
CA ALA A 184 8.81 -12.57 2.80
C ALA A 184 10.29 -12.94 2.97
N LYS A 185 11.14 -12.40 2.10
CA LYS A 185 12.60 -12.54 2.15
C LYS A 185 13.24 -11.16 2.11
N SER A 186 14.14 -10.90 3.07
CA SER A 186 14.93 -9.66 3.04
C SER A 186 15.74 -9.56 1.74
N PRO A 187 15.66 -8.41 1.02
CA PRO A 187 16.38 -8.25 -0.25
C PRO A 187 17.91 -8.24 -0.08
N SER A 188 18.42 -7.96 1.12
CA SER A 188 19.86 -7.87 1.40
C SER A 188 20.15 -8.08 2.88
N PHE A 189 21.34 -8.66 3.20
CA PHE A 189 21.85 -8.77 4.58
C PHE A 189 21.92 -7.41 5.31
N TRP A 190 22.18 -6.32 4.59
CA TRP A 190 22.28 -4.98 5.16
C TRP A 190 20.92 -4.37 5.55
N ILE A 191 19.81 -4.94 5.11
CA ILE A 191 18.46 -4.50 5.44
C ILE A 191 18.02 -5.19 6.72
N ALA A 192 17.71 -4.39 7.75
CA ALA A 192 17.18 -4.91 9.00
C ALA A 192 15.68 -5.21 8.90
N ARG A 193 14.92 -4.29 8.29
CA ARG A 193 13.47 -4.39 8.09
C ARG A 193 13.02 -3.48 6.96
N THR A 194 12.00 -3.92 6.23
CA THR A 194 11.27 -3.05 5.28
C THR A 194 9.78 -3.18 5.58
N LEU A 195 9.11 -2.05 5.84
CA LEU A 195 7.66 -1.97 5.98
C LEU A 195 7.09 -1.33 4.72
N ILE A 196 6.07 -1.94 4.14
CA ILE A 196 5.44 -1.50 2.88
C ILE A 196 3.97 -1.18 3.16
N HIS A 197 3.57 0.04 2.83
CA HIS A 197 2.19 0.49 2.78
C HIS A 197 1.78 0.68 1.33
N TYR A 198 0.65 0.14 0.97
CA TYR A 198 0.04 0.26 -0.35
C TYR A 198 -1.39 0.75 -0.19
N THR A 199 -1.83 1.64 -1.06
CA THR A 199 -3.23 2.02 -1.24
C THR A 199 -3.61 1.95 -2.70
N SER A 200 -4.89 1.69 -2.96
CA SER A 200 -5.50 1.78 -4.28
C SER A 200 -6.74 2.65 -4.25
N SER A 201 -7.10 3.20 -5.39
CA SER A 201 -8.32 3.97 -5.58
C SER A 201 -9.06 3.53 -6.84
N LYS A 202 -10.36 3.80 -6.91
CA LYS A 202 -11.20 3.43 -8.05
C LYS A 202 -11.17 4.55 -9.10
N THR A 203 -10.61 4.26 -10.26
CA THR A 203 -10.48 5.22 -11.37
C THR A 203 -11.03 4.59 -12.64
N GLY A 204 -11.97 5.24 -13.32
CA GLY A 204 -12.59 4.73 -14.55
C GLY A 204 -13.30 3.37 -14.37
N GLY A 205 -13.77 3.06 -13.16
CA GLY A 205 -14.38 1.77 -12.83
C GLY A 205 -13.40 0.71 -12.32
N PHE A 206 -12.09 0.90 -12.46
CA PHE A 206 -11.03 -0.05 -12.10
C PHE A 206 -10.36 0.35 -10.77
N TRP A 207 -10.04 -0.65 -9.95
CA TRP A 207 -9.18 -0.47 -8.78
C TRP A 207 -7.72 -0.47 -9.22
N LEU A 208 -7.07 0.69 -9.11
CA LEU A 208 -5.69 0.92 -9.54
C LEU A 208 -4.83 1.43 -8.38
N PRO A 209 -3.53 1.13 -8.36
CA PRO A 209 -2.61 1.65 -7.35
C PRO A 209 -2.69 3.18 -7.24
N GLU A 210 -2.72 3.69 -6.01
CA GLU A 210 -2.67 5.12 -5.72
C GLU A 210 -1.33 5.52 -5.14
N GLN A 211 -0.87 4.78 -4.11
CA GLN A 211 0.42 5.03 -3.49
C GLN A 211 1.07 3.73 -3.00
N VAL A 212 2.38 3.68 -3.13
CA VAL A 212 3.24 2.74 -2.41
C VAL A 212 4.25 3.54 -1.59
N ARG A 213 4.34 3.26 -0.29
CA ARG A 213 5.36 3.82 0.58
C ARG A 213 6.09 2.69 1.29
N SER A 214 7.40 2.62 1.14
CA SER A 214 8.23 1.67 1.87
C SER A 214 9.25 2.39 2.76
N GLU A 215 9.35 1.91 4.00
CA GLU A 215 10.33 2.37 4.97
C GLU A 215 11.32 1.24 5.25
N THR A 216 12.58 1.45 4.90
CA THR A 216 13.65 0.45 5.01
C THR A 216 14.68 0.89 6.03
N LYS A 217 14.83 0.12 7.11
CA LYS A 217 15.93 0.29 8.09
C LYS A 217 17.16 -0.47 7.65
N VAL A 218 18.31 0.21 7.61
CA VAL A 218 19.60 -0.37 7.29
C VAL A 218 20.34 -0.73 8.59
N ARG A 219 20.95 -1.93 8.66
CA ARG A 219 21.61 -2.44 9.89
C ARG A 219 22.73 -1.53 10.40
N VAL A 220 23.50 -0.97 9.48
CA VAL A 220 24.57 -0.02 9.78
C VAL A 220 24.35 1.20 8.90
N GLY A 221 23.57 2.15 9.42
CA GLY A 221 23.21 3.31 8.62
C GLY A 221 21.97 3.99 9.15
N GLY A 222 21.07 4.40 8.28
CA GLY A 222 19.86 5.13 8.61
C GLY A 222 18.61 4.40 8.14
N THR A 223 17.64 5.22 7.76
CA THR A 223 16.37 4.79 7.20
C THR A 223 16.21 5.37 5.80
N ALA A 224 15.83 4.54 4.84
CA ALA A 224 15.41 4.98 3.51
C ALA A 224 13.89 4.90 3.42
N VAL A 225 13.26 5.97 2.95
CA VAL A 225 11.83 6.03 2.67
C VAL A 225 11.66 6.22 1.16
N LEU A 226 11.09 5.22 0.50
CA LEU A 226 10.69 5.31 -0.90
C LEU A 226 9.18 5.51 -0.97
N THR A 227 8.74 6.55 -1.66
CA THR A 227 7.33 6.80 -1.96
C THR A 227 7.13 6.80 -3.48
N ILE A 228 6.12 6.09 -3.94
CA ILE A 228 5.68 6.07 -5.33
C ILE A 228 4.24 6.56 -5.34
N ASN A 229 4.00 7.74 -5.87
CA ASN A 229 2.66 8.26 -6.10
C ASN A 229 2.28 7.97 -7.55
N TYR A 230 1.12 7.38 -7.71
CA TYR A 230 0.55 7.08 -9.02
C TYR A 230 -0.35 8.26 -9.40
N GLY A 231 0.03 8.99 -10.44
CA GLY A 231 -0.74 10.11 -10.95
C GLY A 231 -2.06 9.67 -11.59
N SER A 232 -2.72 10.61 -12.25
CA SER A 232 -3.96 10.32 -12.97
C SER A 232 -3.75 9.23 -14.01
N TYR A 233 -4.65 8.25 -14.01
CA TYR A 233 -4.72 7.22 -15.02
C TYR A 233 -5.60 7.68 -16.18
N ASP A 234 -5.12 7.51 -17.39
CA ASP A 234 -5.93 7.55 -18.61
C ASP A 234 -6.24 6.10 -18.99
N VAL A 235 -7.48 5.66 -18.77
CA VAL A 235 -7.90 4.26 -18.87
C VAL A 235 -8.76 4.03 -20.08
N VAL A 236 -8.42 3.01 -20.88
CA VAL A 236 -9.23 2.54 -22.01
C VAL A 236 -9.81 1.17 -21.65
N PRO A 237 -11.11 1.07 -21.39
CA PRO A 237 -11.78 -0.21 -21.13
C PRO A 237 -11.97 -1.01 -22.42
N ALA A 238 -12.32 -2.29 -22.27
CA ALA A 238 -12.77 -3.10 -23.39
C ALA A 238 -14.03 -2.48 -24.03
N PRO A 239 -14.17 -2.53 -25.35
CA PRO A 239 -15.42 -2.15 -25.98
C PRO A 239 -16.56 -3.06 -25.46
N VAL A 240 -17.63 -2.42 -24.99
CA VAL A 240 -18.85 -3.15 -24.59
C VAL A 240 -19.43 -3.77 -25.86
N LEU A 241 -19.33 -5.09 -26.01
CA LEU A 241 -20.07 -5.80 -27.04
C LEU A 241 -21.56 -5.62 -26.73
N GLN A 242 -22.22 -4.69 -27.42
CA GLN A 242 -23.66 -4.62 -27.40
C GLN A 242 -24.18 -5.96 -27.93
N ALA A 243 -24.83 -6.74 -27.06
CA ALA A 243 -25.55 -7.92 -27.51
C ALA A 243 -26.52 -7.45 -28.60
N ALA A 244 -26.29 -7.95 -29.81
CA ALA A 244 -27.19 -7.70 -30.92
C ALA A 244 -28.56 -8.27 -30.51
N SER A 245 -29.49 -7.38 -30.18
CA SER A 245 -30.92 -7.75 -29.98
C SER A 245 -31.45 -8.18 -31.31
N ASN A 246 -31.56 -9.49 -31.50
CA ASN A 246 -32.38 -10.08 -32.55
C ASN A 246 -33.83 -10.10 -32.09
#